data_d574c704db7a2afcb48d58c1f55ff62d
#
_entry.id   d574c704db7a2afcb48d58c1f55ff62d
#
_cell.length_a   1.000
_cell.length_b   1.000
_cell.length_c   1.000
_cell.angle_alpha   90.00
_cell.angle_beta   90.00
_cell.angle_gamma   90.00
#
_symmetry.space_group_name_H-M   'P 1'
#
loop_
_entity.id
_entity.type
_entity.pdbx_description
1 polymer ?
#
loop_
_entity_poly.entity_id
_entity_poly.type
_entity_poly.pdbx_seq_one_letter_code
_entity_poly.pdbx_strand_id
1 'polypeptide(L)'
;CTGELFNFGLGQFTPGRQGLQVWRLPPPEGALPGSCPEPPASTFLPFKNPGCVSFVHDCALSTGHLVFVIPPWVCPDWKATASIVGLAPPFGHCFEWREELGTRLVVLDRATLKVVADLQVPRTFSTYHFANAFEQDGRLTVLVNSLNGSREGLERQFSDMYAASFGHETTNTLTRLVLDLETGELLEDAPAVQAGVSGSEFPVIHPDFVGRRNRFVYTSAVGPGSTSLNAVQKIDLETGEAQQRNFEGQTIGESVFIPKARGGG
;
A
#
# COMPACT_ATOMS: atom_id res chain seq x y z
N CYS A 1 13.86 13.61 8.57
CA CYS A 1 12.62 13.13 9.24
C CYS A 1 12.16 14.20 10.21
N THR A 2 10.85 14.54 10.17
CA THR A 2 10.23 15.51 11.08
C THR A 2 9.94 14.91 12.47
N GLY A 3 10.07 13.59 12.60
CA GLY A 3 9.70 12.85 13.83
C GLY A 3 8.19 12.66 14.01
N GLU A 4 7.38 13.21 13.12
CA GLU A 4 5.92 13.00 13.15
C GLU A 4 5.55 11.55 12.85
N LEU A 5 4.53 11.04 13.54
CA LEU A 5 3.94 9.74 13.28
C LEU A 5 2.57 9.93 12.61
N PHE A 6 2.34 9.22 11.51
CA PHE A 6 1.05 9.11 10.86
C PHE A 6 0.48 7.73 11.12
N ASN A 7 -0.81 7.68 11.39
CA ASN A 7 -1.54 6.43 11.56
C ASN A 7 -2.92 6.56 10.92
N PHE A 8 -3.51 5.45 10.56
CA PHE A 8 -4.87 5.39 10.05
C PHE A 8 -5.57 4.12 10.52
N GLY A 9 -6.88 4.14 10.47
CA GLY A 9 -7.71 2.99 10.79
C GLY A 9 -9.12 3.16 10.23
N LEU A 10 -9.88 2.09 10.24
CA LEU A 10 -11.29 2.16 9.90
C LEU A 10 -12.01 3.05 10.93
N GLY A 11 -12.58 4.15 10.46
CA GLY A 11 -13.33 5.09 11.27
C GLY A 11 -14.83 4.85 11.18
N GLN A 12 -15.49 5.07 12.29
CA GLN A 12 -16.95 5.06 12.51
C GLN A 12 -17.72 3.91 11.83
N PHE A 13 -18.04 2.89 12.61
CA PHE A 13 -19.01 1.83 12.26
C PHE A 13 -20.47 2.32 12.30
N THR A 14 -20.70 3.59 11.97
CA THR A 14 -22.06 4.11 11.83
C THR A 14 -22.54 3.78 10.43
N PRO A 15 -23.67 3.10 10.24
CA PRO A 15 -24.21 2.81 8.91
C PRO A 15 -24.25 4.03 8.01
N GLY A 16 -23.65 3.93 6.81
CA GLY A 16 -23.56 5.00 5.83
C GLY A 16 -22.46 6.04 6.06
N ARG A 17 -21.57 5.86 7.02
CA ARG A 17 -20.42 6.75 7.30
C ARG A 17 -19.12 6.01 7.51
N GLN A 18 -18.82 5.05 6.65
CA GLN A 18 -17.54 4.32 6.68
C GLN A 18 -16.46 5.12 5.97
N GLY A 19 -15.24 5.04 6.50
CA GLY A 19 -14.09 5.72 5.94
C GLY A 19 -12.83 5.39 6.72
N LEU A 20 -11.76 6.08 6.36
CA LEU A 20 -10.51 6.05 7.12
C LEU A 20 -10.46 7.25 8.06
N GLN A 21 -10.23 6.99 9.33
CA GLN A 21 -9.78 8.01 10.25
C GLN A 21 -8.26 8.06 10.15
N VAL A 22 -7.73 9.23 9.82
CA VAL A 22 -6.30 9.48 9.67
C VAL A 22 -5.84 10.41 10.77
N TRP A 23 -4.72 10.09 11.42
CA TRP A 23 -4.13 10.88 12.50
C TRP A 23 -2.70 11.29 12.18
N ARG A 24 -2.35 12.49 12.58
CA ARG A 24 -0.97 12.98 12.66
C ARG A 24 -0.64 13.26 14.11
N LEU A 25 0.34 12.58 14.64
CA LEU A 25 0.86 12.79 15.98
C LEU A 25 2.16 13.63 15.89
N PRO A 26 2.33 14.64 16.75
CA PRO A 26 3.57 15.40 16.79
C PRO A 26 4.74 14.50 17.19
N PRO A 27 5.99 14.90 16.91
CA PRO A 27 7.17 14.19 17.40
C PRO A 27 7.16 14.16 18.92
N PRO A 28 7.67 13.08 19.54
CA PRO A 28 7.61 12.88 20.99
C PRO A 28 8.60 13.76 21.79
N GLU A 29 8.97 14.93 21.28
CA GLU A 29 9.90 15.84 21.95
C GLU A 29 9.33 16.33 23.29
N GLY A 30 9.99 15.96 24.39
CA GLY A 30 9.63 16.38 25.74
C GLY A 30 8.40 15.71 26.35
N ALA A 31 7.78 14.76 25.68
CA ALA A 31 6.66 14.02 26.24
C ALA A 31 7.13 13.05 27.31
N LEU A 32 6.64 13.22 28.53
CA LEU A 32 6.78 12.18 29.56
C LEU A 32 6.03 10.92 29.12
N PRO A 33 6.53 9.72 29.46
CA PRO A 33 5.80 8.50 29.21
C PRO A 33 4.35 8.60 29.73
N GLY A 34 3.37 8.46 28.82
CA GLY A 34 1.94 8.57 29.17
C GLY A 34 1.31 9.95 28.99
N SER A 35 2.06 10.99 28.61
CA SER A 35 1.49 12.29 28.23
C SER A 35 1.30 12.37 26.71
N CYS A 36 0.09 12.65 26.27
CA CYS A 36 -0.19 13.14 24.91
C CYS A 36 -0.39 14.66 25.06
N PRO A 37 0.60 15.51 24.72
CA PRO A 37 0.56 16.94 25.07
C PRO A 37 -0.52 17.73 24.31
N GLU A 38 -0.92 17.27 23.16
CA GLU A 38 -2.03 17.85 22.38
C GLU A 38 -2.85 16.72 21.72
N PRO A 39 -4.17 16.92 21.51
CA PRO A 39 -4.95 15.98 20.76
C PRO A 39 -4.35 15.86 19.33
N PRO A 40 -4.18 14.65 18.80
CA PRO A 40 -3.62 14.47 17.48
C PRO A 40 -4.49 15.18 16.45
N ALA A 41 -3.86 15.86 15.49
CA ALA A 41 -4.59 16.34 14.32
C ALA A 41 -5.16 15.13 13.57
N SER A 42 -6.41 15.22 13.16
CA SER A 42 -7.06 14.12 12.46
C SER A 42 -8.01 14.58 11.37
N THR A 43 -8.25 13.73 10.39
CA THR A 43 -9.24 13.91 9.35
C THR A 43 -9.96 12.61 9.07
N PHE A 44 -11.17 12.71 8.56
CA PHE A 44 -11.97 11.56 8.14
C PHE A 44 -12.11 11.54 6.63
N LEU A 45 -11.68 10.44 6.00
CA LEU A 45 -11.80 10.18 4.58
C LEU A 45 -12.95 9.22 4.33
N PRO A 46 -14.12 9.69 3.84
CA PRO A 46 -15.24 8.79 3.59
C PRO A 46 -14.94 7.86 2.41
N PHE A 47 -15.34 6.60 2.54
CA PHE A 47 -15.44 5.72 1.39
C PHE A 47 -16.57 6.21 0.48
N LYS A 48 -16.34 6.14 -0.83
CA LYS A 48 -17.37 6.55 -1.82
C LYS A 48 -18.45 5.49 -2.07
N ASN A 49 -18.32 4.33 -1.42
CA ASN A 49 -19.21 3.18 -1.55
C ASN A 49 -20.14 3.12 -0.31
N PRO A 50 -21.33 3.74 -0.35
CA PRO A 50 -22.23 3.76 0.80
C PRO A 50 -22.58 2.35 1.25
N GLY A 51 -22.56 2.12 2.56
CA GLY A 51 -22.89 0.83 3.17
C GLY A 51 -21.84 -0.25 3.02
N CYS A 52 -20.61 0.12 2.65
CA CYS A 52 -19.48 -0.80 2.56
C CYS A 52 -18.21 -0.23 3.20
N VAL A 53 -17.45 -1.11 3.85
CA VAL A 53 -16.09 -0.83 4.29
C VAL A 53 -15.13 -1.22 3.15
N SER A 54 -14.22 -0.34 2.76
CA SER A 54 -13.15 -0.68 1.82
C SER A 54 -11.90 -1.19 2.54
N PHE A 55 -11.21 -2.13 1.93
CA PHE A 55 -9.94 -2.63 2.42
C PHE A 55 -8.83 -1.60 2.13
N VAL A 56 -8.10 -1.19 3.15
CA VAL A 56 -6.90 -0.36 3.01
C VAL A 56 -5.87 -0.91 3.99
N HIS A 57 -4.74 -1.36 3.47
CA HIS A 57 -3.73 -2.06 4.26
C HIS A 57 -2.56 -1.16 4.65
N ASP A 58 -2.14 -0.28 3.75
CA ASP A 58 -0.95 0.54 3.90
C ASP A 58 -1.16 1.95 3.33
N CYS A 59 -0.20 2.84 3.58
CA CYS A 59 -0.13 4.18 3.01
C CYS A 59 1.32 4.55 2.70
N ALA A 60 1.51 5.49 1.77
CA ALA A 60 2.83 6.03 1.48
C ALA A 60 2.96 7.47 1.97
N LEU A 61 4.19 7.85 2.35
CA LEU A 61 4.56 9.20 2.76
C LEU A 61 5.59 9.76 1.80
N SER A 62 5.35 10.98 1.31
CA SER A 62 6.36 11.84 0.70
C SER A 62 6.78 12.95 1.67
N THR A 63 7.55 13.90 1.20
CA THR A 63 7.94 15.07 2.01
C THR A 63 6.76 15.94 2.39
N GLY A 64 5.80 16.13 1.49
CA GLY A 64 4.63 17.00 1.68
C GLY A 64 3.29 16.29 1.72
N HIS A 65 3.20 15.01 1.36
CA HIS A 65 1.91 14.33 1.19
C HIS A 65 1.85 12.96 1.84
N LEU A 66 0.62 12.56 2.18
CA LEU A 66 0.22 11.23 2.59
C LEU A 66 -0.69 10.64 1.51
N VAL A 67 -0.41 9.42 1.08
CA VAL A 67 -1.05 8.78 -0.06
C VAL A 67 -1.74 7.49 0.34
N PHE A 68 -3.00 7.35 -0.08
CA PHE A 68 -3.77 6.12 0.03
C PHE A 68 -4.17 5.61 -1.35
N VAL A 69 -4.04 4.33 -1.56
CA VAL A 69 -4.68 3.60 -2.66
C VAL A 69 -5.79 2.75 -2.06
N ILE A 70 -7.01 3.00 -2.48
CA ILE A 70 -8.22 2.33 -1.99
C ILE A 70 -8.72 1.40 -3.09
N PRO A 71 -8.43 0.09 -3.00
CA PRO A 71 -8.88 -0.88 -3.99
C PRO A 71 -10.38 -1.16 -3.84
N PRO A 72 -11.02 -1.73 -4.87
CA PRO A 72 -12.43 -2.08 -4.84
C PRO A 72 -12.74 -3.38 -4.09
N TRP A 73 -11.97 -3.66 -3.05
CA TRP A 73 -12.25 -4.69 -2.06
C TRP A 73 -13.17 -4.11 -1.02
N VAL A 74 -14.41 -4.57 -0.98
CA VAL A 74 -15.42 -4.01 -0.09
C VAL A 74 -16.11 -5.10 0.73
N CYS A 75 -16.38 -4.77 1.97
CA CYS A 75 -17.20 -5.59 2.86
C CYS A 75 -18.49 -4.82 3.17
N PRO A 76 -19.68 -5.36 2.85
CA PRO A 76 -20.93 -4.74 3.27
C PRO A 76 -21.00 -4.56 4.78
N ASP A 77 -21.49 -3.41 5.25
CA ASP A 77 -21.54 -3.03 6.67
C ASP A 77 -22.23 -4.07 7.55
N TRP A 78 -23.30 -4.66 7.05
CA TRP A 78 -24.01 -5.71 7.78
C TRP A 78 -23.17 -6.99 7.95
N LYS A 79 -22.36 -7.36 6.93
CA LYS A 79 -21.43 -8.49 7.04
C LYS A 79 -20.30 -8.18 8.02
N ALA A 80 -19.74 -6.94 7.94
CA ALA A 80 -18.72 -6.48 8.87
C ALA A 80 -19.21 -6.55 10.32
N THR A 81 -20.41 -6.02 10.58
CA THR A 81 -21.04 -6.07 11.91
C THR A 81 -21.30 -7.49 12.35
N ALA A 82 -21.88 -8.33 11.49
CA ALA A 82 -22.16 -9.73 11.77
C ALA A 82 -20.89 -10.52 12.09
N SER A 83 -19.79 -10.25 11.39
CA SER A 83 -18.48 -10.85 11.66
C SER A 83 -17.95 -10.47 13.05
N ILE A 84 -18.03 -9.18 13.41
CA ILE A 84 -17.57 -8.71 14.73
C ILE A 84 -18.31 -9.39 15.88
N VAL A 85 -19.61 -9.66 15.72
CA VAL A 85 -20.42 -10.33 16.74
C VAL A 85 -20.48 -11.86 16.58
N GLY A 86 -19.68 -12.43 15.69
CA GLY A 86 -19.55 -13.87 15.50
C GLY A 86 -20.70 -14.55 14.73
N LEU A 87 -21.54 -13.77 14.03
CA LEU A 87 -22.67 -14.26 13.23
C LEU A 87 -22.34 -14.40 11.72
N ALA A 88 -21.11 -14.08 11.30
CA ALA A 88 -20.60 -14.25 9.94
C ALA A 88 -19.16 -14.79 9.98
N PRO A 89 -18.60 -15.23 8.86
CA PRO A 89 -17.19 -15.61 8.78
C PRO A 89 -16.25 -14.50 9.28
N PRO A 90 -14.99 -14.83 9.61
CA PRO A 90 -14.00 -13.85 10.03
C PRO A 90 -13.92 -12.67 9.04
N PHE A 91 -13.69 -11.47 9.55
CA PHE A 91 -13.79 -10.21 8.80
C PHE A 91 -13.07 -10.24 7.43
N GLY A 92 -11.87 -10.83 7.37
CA GLY A 92 -11.13 -10.98 6.11
C GLY A 92 -11.87 -11.77 5.02
N HIS A 93 -12.75 -12.69 5.38
CA HIS A 93 -13.56 -13.46 4.44
C HIS A 93 -14.87 -12.75 4.01
N CYS A 94 -15.14 -11.58 4.56
CA CYS A 94 -16.35 -10.82 4.24
C CYS A 94 -16.14 -9.88 3.06
N PHE A 95 -14.91 -9.71 2.59
CA PHE A 95 -14.59 -8.84 1.47
C PHE A 95 -14.94 -9.48 0.13
N GLU A 96 -15.46 -8.65 -0.76
CA GLU A 96 -15.85 -8.98 -2.12
C GLU A 96 -15.08 -8.06 -3.10
N TRP A 97 -14.61 -8.61 -4.21
CA TRP A 97 -14.01 -7.83 -5.28
C TRP A 97 -15.10 -7.22 -6.17
N ARG A 98 -15.15 -5.90 -6.24
CA ARG A 98 -16.14 -5.12 -6.97
C ARG A 98 -15.45 -4.25 -8.02
N GLU A 99 -14.99 -4.87 -9.11
CA GLU A 99 -14.17 -4.23 -10.16
C GLU A 99 -14.80 -2.95 -10.72
N GLU A 100 -16.13 -2.89 -10.77
CA GLU A 100 -16.89 -1.73 -11.25
C GLU A 100 -16.71 -0.48 -10.39
N LEU A 101 -16.21 -0.62 -9.16
CA LEU A 101 -15.91 0.51 -8.28
C LEU A 101 -14.55 1.15 -8.60
N GLY A 102 -13.67 0.43 -9.30
CA GLY A 102 -12.33 0.90 -9.66
C GLY A 102 -11.41 1.12 -8.47
N THR A 103 -10.15 1.37 -8.74
CA THR A 103 -9.13 1.73 -7.73
C THR A 103 -9.07 3.24 -7.57
N ARG A 104 -9.12 3.73 -6.33
CA ARG A 104 -9.12 5.16 -6.00
C ARG A 104 -7.77 5.56 -5.41
N LEU A 105 -7.19 6.65 -5.90
CA LEU A 105 -6.00 7.29 -5.35
C LEU A 105 -6.43 8.55 -4.59
N VAL A 106 -6.05 8.65 -3.31
CA VAL A 106 -6.32 9.80 -2.45
C VAL A 106 -5.02 10.35 -1.91
N VAL A 107 -4.80 11.63 -2.09
CA VAL A 107 -3.61 12.33 -1.62
C VAL A 107 -4.03 13.43 -0.64
N LEU A 108 -3.39 13.44 0.53
CA LEU A 108 -3.58 14.46 1.55
C LEU A 108 -2.32 15.29 1.69
N ASP A 109 -2.49 16.59 1.86
CA ASP A 109 -1.42 17.46 2.37
C ASP A 109 -1.02 17.01 3.79
N ARG A 110 0.25 16.73 3.96
CA ARG A 110 0.79 16.15 5.20
C ARG A 110 0.66 17.07 6.41
N ALA A 111 0.75 18.39 6.21
CA ALA A 111 0.70 19.36 7.31
C ALA A 111 -0.72 19.60 7.80
N THR A 112 -1.70 19.65 6.87
CA THR A 112 -3.08 20.03 7.16
C THR A 112 -4.05 18.86 7.19
N LEU A 113 -3.65 17.68 6.69
CA LEU A 113 -4.48 16.51 6.44
C LEU A 113 -5.67 16.78 5.50
N LYS A 114 -5.64 17.86 4.73
CA LYS A 114 -6.66 18.14 3.71
C LYS A 114 -6.40 17.32 2.46
N VAL A 115 -7.48 16.85 1.85
CA VAL A 115 -7.41 16.16 0.55
C VAL A 115 -7.01 17.17 -0.51
N VAL A 116 -5.94 16.89 -1.23
CA VAL A 116 -5.44 17.68 -2.37
C VAL A 116 -5.73 17.02 -3.71
N ALA A 117 -5.85 15.68 -3.73
CA ALA A 117 -6.31 14.94 -4.89
C ALA A 117 -7.13 13.71 -4.49
N ASP A 118 -8.13 13.38 -5.28
CA ASP A 118 -9.04 12.25 -5.06
C ASP A 118 -9.61 11.80 -6.40
N LEU A 119 -8.99 10.79 -7.00
CA LEU A 119 -9.28 10.37 -8.37
C LEU A 119 -9.36 8.85 -8.51
N GLN A 120 -10.02 8.40 -9.58
CA GLN A 120 -9.99 7.01 -10.03
C GLN A 120 -8.74 6.77 -10.86
N VAL A 121 -8.02 5.70 -10.54
CA VAL A 121 -6.94 5.20 -11.40
C VAL A 121 -7.58 4.50 -12.60
N PRO A 122 -7.10 4.71 -13.84
CA PRO A 122 -7.69 4.09 -15.04
C PRO A 122 -7.73 2.57 -14.98
N ARG A 123 -6.72 1.96 -14.37
CA ARG A 123 -6.60 0.52 -14.19
C ARG A 123 -7.10 0.10 -12.81
N THR A 124 -7.89 -0.96 -12.74
CA THR A 124 -8.36 -1.52 -11.47
C THR A 124 -7.38 -2.56 -10.94
N PHE A 125 -6.90 -2.37 -9.73
CA PHE A 125 -5.99 -3.30 -9.06
C PHE A 125 -6.16 -3.25 -7.55
N SER A 126 -5.68 -4.28 -6.86
CA SER A 126 -5.52 -4.31 -5.40
C SER A 126 -4.09 -3.94 -5.00
N THR A 127 -3.88 -3.60 -3.74
CA THR A 127 -2.55 -3.38 -3.18
C THR A 127 -2.52 -3.70 -1.69
N TYR A 128 -1.36 -4.18 -1.24
CA TYR A 128 -1.03 -4.30 0.17
C TYR A 128 0.06 -3.31 0.57
N HIS A 129 1.11 -3.14 -0.25
CA HIS A 129 2.32 -2.43 0.17
C HIS A 129 2.77 -1.38 -0.84
N PHE A 130 3.36 -0.31 -0.30
CA PHE A 130 4.05 0.71 -1.07
C PHE A 130 5.56 0.57 -0.91
N ALA A 131 6.29 0.80 -2.01
CA ALA A 131 7.75 0.90 -1.94
C ALA A 131 8.20 2.27 -1.47
N ASN A 132 7.61 3.33 -2.00
CA ASN A 132 7.94 4.71 -1.67
C ASN A 132 6.93 5.69 -2.28
N ALA A 133 6.93 6.94 -1.81
CA ALA A 133 6.37 8.08 -2.52
C ALA A 133 7.32 9.27 -2.39
N PHE A 134 7.48 10.06 -3.45
CA PHE A 134 8.35 11.22 -3.43
C PHE A 134 7.89 12.30 -4.41
N GLU A 135 8.32 13.53 -4.14
CA GLU A 135 7.97 14.69 -4.94
C GLU A 135 9.19 15.18 -5.68
N GLN A 136 9.00 15.54 -6.95
CA GLN A 136 9.98 16.17 -7.79
C GLN A 136 9.30 16.99 -8.90
N ASP A 137 9.74 18.21 -9.11
CA ASP A 137 9.30 19.09 -10.21
C ASP A 137 7.77 19.26 -10.30
N GLY A 138 7.11 19.48 -9.14
CA GLY A 138 5.65 19.63 -9.04
C GLY A 138 4.86 18.33 -9.20
N ARG A 139 5.51 17.19 -9.27
CA ARG A 139 4.91 15.87 -9.43
C ARG A 139 5.10 15.01 -8.21
N LEU A 140 4.09 14.22 -7.87
CA LEU A 140 4.14 13.17 -6.87
C LEU A 140 4.26 11.82 -7.58
N THR A 141 5.37 11.14 -7.34
CA THR A 141 5.57 9.75 -7.78
C THR A 141 5.24 8.80 -6.64
N VAL A 142 4.41 7.80 -6.91
CA VAL A 142 4.05 6.74 -5.96
C VAL A 142 4.49 5.40 -6.55
N LEU A 143 5.27 4.65 -5.80
CA LEU A 143 5.71 3.30 -6.13
C LEU A 143 4.91 2.31 -5.29
N VAL A 144 4.02 1.58 -5.93
CA VAL A 144 3.07 0.67 -5.27
C VAL A 144 3.11 -0.71 -5.91
N ASN A 145 3.00 -1.75 -5.09
CA ASN A 145 2.79 -3.10 -5.61
C ASN A 145 1.32 -3.25 -6.03
N SER A 146 1.08 -3.29 -7.33
CA SER A 146 -0.25 -3.54 -7.86
C SER A 146 -0.48 -5.03 -8.03
N LEU A 147 -1.49 -5.54 -7.35
CA LEU A 147 -1.96 -6.90 -7.48
C LEU A 147 -3.09 -6.94 -8.50
N ASN A 148 -2.88 -7.70 -9.56
CA ASN A 148 -3.82 -7.91 -10.65
C ASN A 148 -4.17 -9.38 -10.75
N GLY A 149 -5.34 -9.71 -11.29
CA GLY A 149 -5.77 -11.09 -11.46
C GLY A 149 -7.22 -11.18 -11.91
N SER A 150 -7.69 -12.41 -12.12
CA SER A 150 -9.11 -12.65 -12.29
C SER A 150 -9.86 -12.31 -10.99
N ARG A 151 -11.16 -12.02 -11.11
CA ARG A 151 -12.02 -11.83 -9.94
C ARG A 151 -11.92 -13.00 -8.97
N GLU A 152 -11.97 -14.22 -9.49
CA GLU A 152 -11.89 -15.43 -8.68
C GLU A 152 -10.54 -15.55 -7.96
N GLY A 153 -9.42 -15.27 -8.66
CA GLY A 153 -8.08 -15.28 -8.07
C GLY A 153 -7.94 -14.24 -6.96
N LEU A 154 -8.45 -13.04 -7.16
CA LEU A 154 -8.47 -12.00 -6.14
C LEU A 154 -9.34 -12.38 -4.94
N GLU A 155 -10.55 -12.90 -5.14
CA GLU A 155 -11.45 -13.32 -4.06
C GLU A 155 -10.92 -14.52 -3.26
N ARG A 156 -10.12 -15.39 -3.87
CA ARG A 156 -9.50 -16.53 -3.20
C ARG A 156 -8.25 -16.20 -2.39
N GLN A 157 -7.68 -15.02 -2.54
CA GLN A 157 -6.42 -14.65 -1.90
C GLN A 157 -6.38 -14.91 -0.39
N PHE A 158 -7.43 -14.55 0.32
CA PHE A 158 -7.49 -14.76 1.77
C PHE A 158 -7.66 -16.25 2.11
N SER A 159 -8.48 -17.00 1.36
CA SER A 159 -8.65 -18.43 1.57
C SER A 159 -7.39 -19.21 1.22
N ASP A 160 -6.71 -18.85 0.15
CA ASP A 160 -5.48 -19.51 -0.31
C ASP A 160 -4.33 -19.25 0.67
N MET A 161 -4.27 -18.08 1.29
CA MET A 161 -3.30 -17.75 2.33
C MET A 161 -3.47 -18.66 3.56
N TYR A 162 -4.71 -18.95 3.98
CA TYR A 162 -4.99 -19.88 5.07
C TYR A 162 -4.73 -21.33 4.69
N ALA A 163 -4.93 -21.69 3.43
CA ALA A 163 -4.67 -23.03 2.90
C ALA A 163 -3.20 -23.30 2.58
N ALA A 164 -2.32 -22.31 2.75
CA ALA A 164 -0.92 -22.30 2.27
C ALA A 164 -0.80 -22.65 0.78
N SER A 165 -1.83 -22.33 0.01
CA SER A 165 -1.90 -22.54 -1.44
C SER A 165 -2.01 -21.18 -2.12
N PHE A 166 -0.91 -20.72 -2.69
CA PHE A 166 -0.92 -19.45 -3.43
C PHE A 166 -1.32 -19.74 -4.87
N GLY A 167 -2.54 -19.31 -5.25
CA GLY A 167 -3.05 -19.48 -6.61
C GLY A 167 -2.24 -18.67 -7.63
N HIS A 168 -1.97 -19.28 -8.77
CA HIS A 168 -1.22 -18.67 -9.88
C HIS A 168 -2.02 -17.63 -10.69
N GLU A 169 -3.22 -17.29 -10.27
CA GLU A 169 -4.14 -16.42 -11.03
C GLU A 169 -3.95 -14.92 -10.72
N THR A 170 -3.06 -14.59 -9.78
CA THR A 170 -2.73 -13.21 -9.43
C THR A 170 -1.29 -12.89 -9.75
N THR A 171 -1.05 -11.66 -10.20
CA THR A 171 0.29 -11.14 -10.47
C THR A 171 0.52 -9.86 -9.69
N ASN A 172 1.63 -9.80 -8.96
CA ASN A 172 2.10 -8.58 -8.31
C ASN A 172 3.14 -7.90 -9.18
N THR A 173 2.96 -6.60 -9.41
CA THR A 173 3.89 -5.81 -10.22
C THR A 173 4.17 -4.49 -9.51
N LEU A 174 5.45 -4.14 -9.39
CA LEU A 174 5.82 -2.80 -8.93
C LEU A 174 5.38 -1.79 -9.99
N THR A 175 4.46 -0.91 -9.61
CA THR A 175 3.82 0.08 -10.47
C THR A 175 4.25 1.48 -10.06
N ARG A 176 4.43 2.34 -11.06
CA ARG A 176 4.64 3.77 -10.88
C ARG A 176 3.36 4.51 -11.24
N LEU A 177 2.85 5.27 -10.28
CA LEU A 177 1.81 6.27 -10.50
C LEU A 177 2.46 7.65 -10.39
N VAL A 178 2.20 8.53 -11.34
CA VAL A 178 2.70 9.92 -11.30
C VAL A 178 1.52 10.86 -11.38
N LEU A 179 1.39 11.70 -10.36
CA LEU A 179 0.35 12.72 -10.24
C LEU A 179 0.98 14.11 -10.41
N ASP A 180 0.32 14.97 -11.17
CA ASP A 180 0.60 16.40 -11.18
C ASP A 180 -0.06 17.04 -9.95
N LEU A 181 0.73 17.70 -9.10
CA LEU A 181 0.25 18.27 -7.85
C LEU A 181 -0.50 19.59 -8.03
N GLU A 182 -0.33 20.27 -9.17
CA GLU A 182 -1.04 21.51 -9.47
C GLU A 182 -2.45 21.22 -10.03
N THR A 183 -2.53 20.29 -10.99
CA THR A 183 -3.80 19.97 -11.67
C THR A 183 -4.58 18.85 -10.99
N GLY A 184 -3.91 18.00 -10.22
CA GLY A 184 -4.49 16.78 -9.65
C GLY A 184 -4.67 15.65 -10.68
N GLU A 185 -4.08 15.77 -11.88
CA GLU A 185 -4.20 14.76 -12.92
C GLU A 185 -3.19 13.63 -12.75
N LEU A 186 -3.62 12.40 -13.02
CA LEU A 186 -2.72 11.25 -13.11
C LEU A 186 -2.04 11.23 -14.48
N LEU A 187 -0.73 11.47 -14.48
CA LEU A 187 0.09 11.55 -15.69
C LEU A 187 0.63 10.19 -16.14
N GLU A 188 0.81 9.25 -15.19
CA GLU A 188 1.37 7.92 -15.46
C GLU A 188 0.70 6.87 -14.56
N ASP A 189 0.35 5.73 -15.15
CA ASP A 189 0.00 4.46 -14.49
C ASP A 189 0.65 3.34 -15.30
N ALA A 190 1.88 2.97 -14.91
CA ALA A 190 2.69 2.02 -15.67
C ALA A 190 3.54 1.14 -14.75
N PRO A 191 3.89 -0.09 -15.20
CA PRO A 191 4.91 -0.88 -14.52
C PRO A 191 6.23 -0.11 -14.38
N ALA A 192 6.79 -0.13 -13.17
CA ALA A 192 8.14 0.41 -12.91
C ALA A 192 9.26 -0.57 -13.25
N VAL A 193 8.91 -1.71 -13.85
CA VAL A 193 9.78 -2.84 -14.19
C VAL A 193 9.60 -3.23 -15.64
N GLN A 194 10.62 -3.86 -16.22
CA GLN A 194 10.53 -4.43 -17.57
C GLN A 194 9.55 -5.59 -17.64
N ALA A 195 9.06 -5.88 -18.84
CA ALA A 195 8.19 -7.03 -19.09
C ALA A 195 8.86 -8.34 -18.63
N GLY A 196 8.09 -9.18 -17.94
CA GLY A 196 8.58 -10.45 -17.39
C GLY A 196 9.09 -10.38 -15.94
N VAL A 197 9.27 -9.19 -15.38
CA VAL A 197 9.53 -9.02 -13.94
C VAL A 197 8.18 -8.95 -13.21
N SER A 198 7.88 -9.98 -12.45
CA SER A 198 6.62 -10.11 -11.72
C SER A 198 6.84 -10.79 -10.36
N GLY A 199 5.77 -10.92 -9.58
CA GLY A 199 5.79 -11.61 -8.30
C GLY A 199 6.48 -10.82 -7.18
N SER A 200 6.47 -9.49 -7.27
CA SER A 200 7.06 -8.59 -6.27
C SER A 200 6.12 -8.37 -5.10
N GLU A 201 6.57 -8.62 -3.87
CA GLU A 201 5.87 -8.26 -2.64
C GLU A 201 6.85 -7.76 -1.57
N PHE A 202 6.32 -7.16 -0.50
CA PHE A 202 7.11 -6.64 0.61
C PHE A 202 8.27 -5.73 0.15
N PRO A 203 7.95 -4.64 -0.57
CA PRO A 203 8.97 -3.77 -1.12
C PRO A 203 9.66 -2.99 -0.01
N VAL A 204 10.99 -2.95 -0.05
CA VAL A 204 11.80 -2.13 0.85
C VAL A 204 12.81 -1.31 0.07
N ILE A 205 13.16 -0.16 0.61
CA ILE A 205 14.18 0.74 0.08
C ILE A 205 15.20 1.08 1.16
N HIS A 206 16.30 1.70 0.78
CA HIS A 206 17.22 2.28 1.76
C HIS A 206 16.48 3.35 2.58
N PRO A 207 16.50 3.29 3.93
CA PRO A 207 15.69 4.15 4.79
C PRO A 207 15.96 5.66 4.62
N ASP A 208 17.17 6.06 4.22
CA ASP A 208 17.48 7.47 3.98
C ASP A 208 16.72 8.06 2.76
N PHE A 209 16.12 7.22 1.92
CA PHE A 209 15.35 7.62 0.74
C PHE A 209 13.84 7.55 0.93
N VAL A 210 13.35 7.22 2.10
CA VAL A 210 11.91 7.28 2.38
C VAL A 210 11.42 8.72 2.19
N GLY A 211 10.42 8.91 1.33
CA GLY A 211 9.91 10.22 0.94
C GLY A 211 10.78 10.98 -0.06
N ARG A 212 11.82 10.37 -0.60
CA ARG A 212 12.76 10.96 -1.58
C ARG A 212 12.97 10.02 -2.75
N ARG A 213 13.37 10.55 -3.90
CA ARG A 213 13.70 9.73 -5.07
C ARG A 213 14.77 8.70 -4.71
N ASN A 214 14.46 7.44 -4.97
CA ASN A 214 15.38 6.30 -4.85
C ASN A 214 15.57 5.64 -6.21
N ARG A 215 16.71 4.99 -6.40
CA ARG A 215 17.00 4.22 -7.61
C ARG A 215 16.63 2.75 -7.46
N PHE A 216 16.84 2.17 -6.29
CA PHE A 216 16.66 0.73 -6.08
C PHE A 216 15.48 0.43 -5.15
N VAL A 217 14.71 -0.59 -5.51
CA VAL A 217 13.71 -1.23 -4.66
C VAL A 217 14.10 -2.70 -4.50
N TYR A 218 13.95 -3.23 -3.30
CA TYR A 218 14.16 -4.64 -3.01
C TYR A 218 12.82 -5.26 -2.66
N THR A 219 12.51 -6.43 -3.24
CA THR A 219 11.21 -7.10 -3.03
C THR A 219 11.43 -8.58 -2.76
N SER A 220 10.52 -9.19 -2.06
CA SER A 220 10.35 -10.63 -2.04
C SER A 220 9.60 -11.07 -3.28
N ALA A 221 9.96 -12.19 -3.86
CA ALA A 221 9.40 -12.68 -5.12
C ALA A 221 9.20 -14.18 -5.14
N VAL A 222 8.40 -14.66 -6.07
CA VAL A 222 8.25 -16.08 -6.37
C VAL A 222 9.30 -16.46 -7.41
N GLY A 223 10.20 -17.37 -7.06
CA GLY A 223 11.20 -17.89 -7.97
C GLY A 223 10.64 -18.93 -8.95
N PRO A 224 11.38 -19.26 -10.02
CA PRO A 224 10.96 -20.25 -11.00
C PRO A 224 10.57 -21.58 -10.36
N GLY A 225 9.39 -22.11 -10.73
CA GLY A 225 8.89 -23.40 -10.23
C GLY A 225 8.44 -23.41 -8.77
N SER A 226 8.42 -22.26 -8.09
CA SER A 226 7.92 -22.12 -6.72
C SER A 226 6.46 -21.66 -6.71
N THR A 227 5.75 -22.02 -5.65
CA THR A 227 4.40 -21.51 -5.32
C THR A 227 4.42 -20.55 -4.13
N SER A 228 5.60 -20.29 -3.56
CA SER A 228 5.79 -19.39 -2.41
C SER A 228 6.87 -18.37 -2.69
N LEU A 229 6.88 -17.29 -1.91
CA LEU A 229 7.96 -16.29 -1.95
C LEU A 229 9.27 -16.98 -1.51
N ASN A 230 10.16 -17.21 -2.44
CA ASN A 230 11.45 -17.89 -2.19
C ASN A 230 12.62 -17.20 -2.90
N ALA A 231 12.41 -15.95 -3.31
CA ALA A 231 13.45 -15.17 -3.98
C ALA A 231 13.43 -13.72 -3.48
N VAL A 232 14.61 -13.08 -3.53
CA VAL A 232 14.75 -11.63 -3.35
C VAL A 232 15.09 -11.01 -4.70
N GLN A 233 14.42 -9.95 -5.06
CA GLN A 233 14.71 -9.14 -6.24
C GLN A 233 15.31 -7.79 -5.83
N LYS A 234 16.27 -7.30 -6.61
CA LYS A 234 16.75 -5.93 -6.61
C LYS A 234 16.32 -5.30 -7.93
N ILE A 235 15.45 -4.32 -7.87
CA ILE A 235 14.88 -3.61 -9.02
C ILE A 235 15.60 -2.27 -9.18
N ASP A 236 16.10 -1.98 -10.38
CA ASP A 236 16.64 -0.67 -10.76
C ASP A 236 15.53 0.15 -11.44
N LEU A 237 15.04 1.20 -10.78
CA LEU A 237 13.96 2.03 -11.28
C LEU A 237 14.32 2.91 -12.48
N GLU A 238 15.62 3.05 -12.80
CA GLU A 238 16.08 3.80 -13.97
C GLU A 238 16.05 2.96 -15.24
N THR A 239 16.36 1.65 -15.12
CA THR A 239 16.36 0.73 -16.26
C THR A 239 15.14 -0.17 -16.31
N GLY A 240 14.44 -0.34 -15.19
CA GLY A 240 13.36 -1.31 -15.02
C GLY A 240 13.84 -2.76 -14.90
N GLU A 241 15.14 -3.00 -14.90
CA GLU A 241 15.72 -4.34 -14.77
C GLU A 241 15.65 -4.84 -13.33
N ALA A 242 15.49 -6.16 -13.18
CA ALA A 242 15.56 -6.81 -11.89
C ALA A 242 16.66 -7.89 -11.86
N GLN A 243 17.44 -7.88 -10.81
CA GLN A 243 18.34 -8.98 -10.43
C GLN A 243 17.65 -9.81 -9.36
N GLN A 244 17.60 -11.12 -9.54
CA GLN A 244 16.94 -12.03 -8.62
C GLN A 244 17.90 -13.08 -8.04
N ARG A 245 17.73 -13.35 -6.75
CA ARG A 245 18.38 -14.48 -6.06
C ARG A 245 17.32 -15.40 -5.47
N ASN A 246 17.36 -16.67 -5.88
CA ASN A 246 16.46 -17.70 -5.40
C ASN A 246 17.04 -18.43 -4.18
N PHE A 247 16.18 -18.88 -3.28
CA PHE A 247 16.49 -19.66 -2.08
C PHE A 247 15.66 -20.95 -2.12
N GLU A 248 16.25 -21.99 -2.69
CA GLU A 248 15.57 -23.28 -2.85
C GLU A 248 15.19 -23.90 -1.49
N GLY A 249 13.97 -24.45 -1.41
CA GLY A 249 13.47 -25.09 -0.20
C GLY A 249 13.20 -24.14 0.98
N GLN A 250 13.23 -22.83 0.75
CA GLN A 250 12.97 -21.82 1.77
C GLN A 250 11.80 -20.94 1.36
N THR A 251 11.05 -20.43 2.35
CA THR A 251 10.09 -19.34 2.18
C THR A 251 10.65 -18.10 2.86
N ILE A 252 10.63 -16.98 2.17
CA ILE A 252 11.08 -15.69 2.69
C ILE A 252 9.87 -14.79 2.98
N GLY A 253 9.99 -14.00 4.03
CA GLY A 253 9.00 -12.97 4.39
C GLY A 253 9.47 -11.58 3.99
N GLU A 254 9.11 -10.59 4.80
CA GLU A 254 9.53 -9.22 4.62
C GLU A 254 11.04 -9.07 4.79
N SER A 255 11.66 -8.37 3.84
CA SER A 255 13.09 -8.08 3.88
C SER A 255 13.36 -6.82 4.72
N VAL A 256 14.50 -6.79 5.40
CA VAL A 256 14.98 -5.58 6.09
C VAL A 256 16.23 -5.07 5.38
N PHE A 257 16.21 -3.79 5.00
CA PHE A 257 17.38 -3.17 4.39
C PHE A 257 18.39 -2.77 5.48
N ILE A 258 19.58 -3.33 5.40
CA ILE A 258 20.70 -2.97 6.27
C ILE A 258 21.72 -2.19 5.44
N PRO A 259 21.88 -0.86 5.69
CA PRO A 259 22.89 -0.09 5.01
C PRO A 259 24.28 -0.65 5.29
N LYS A 260 25.10 -0.78 4.24
CA LYS A 260 26.51 -1.10 4.43
C LYS A 260 27.14 -0.01 5.29
N ALA A 261 27.83 -0.40 6.37
CA ALA A 261 28.57 0.56 7.19
C ALA A 261 29.45 1.42 6.25
N ARG A 262 29.38 2.73 6.38
CA ARG A 262 30.31 3.62 5.68
C ARG A 262 31.69 3.19 6.16
N GLY A 263 32.40 2.42 5.32
CA GLY A 263 33.69 1.89 5.64
C GLY A 263 34.64 3.05 5.94
N GLY A 264 35.24 3.03 7.13
CA GLY A 264 36.54 3.59 7.26
C GLY A 264 37.42 2.80 6.29
N GLY A 265 37.71 3.37 5.14
CA GLY A 265 38.78 2.94 4.26
C GLY A 265 40.07 3.53 4.75
#